data_1221e00bb6d13a997cfe2161a5c49273
#
_entry.id   1221e00bb6d13a997cfe2161a5c49273
#
_cell.length_a   1.000
_cell.length_b   1.000
_cell.length_c   1.000
_cell.angle_alpha   90.00
_cell.angle_beta   90.00
_cell.angle_gamma   90.00
#
_symmetry.space_group_name_H-M   'P 1'
#
loop_
_entity.id
_entity.type
_entity.pdbx_description
1 polymer ?
#
loop_
_entity_poly.entity_id
_entity_poly.type
_entity_poly.pdbx_seq_one_letter_code
_entity_poly.pdbx_strand_id
1 'polypeptide(L)' 'DETYRDFDSRPGPPHDLFTDPGWADTLIQLYSFSKAYRLTGHRVGAMVAAPARLAEVEKFLDTVAICAGQIGQRAALWG' A
#
# COMPACT_ATOMS: atom_id res chain seq x y z
N ASP A 1 -4.02 8.10 -1.17
CA ASP A 1 -3.53 7.19 -2.22
C ASP A 1 -2.24 7.74 -2.82
N GLU A 2 -1.21 6.93 -2.84
CA GLU A 2 0.11 7.32 -3.33
C GLU A 2 0.55 6.52 -4.56
N THR A 3 -0.39 6.05 -5.36
CA THR A 3 -0.08 5.23 -6.55
C THR A 3 0.92 5.90 -7.49
N TYR A 4 0.96 7.22 -7.55
CA TYR A 4 1.83 7.98 -8.44
C TYR A 4 3.03 8.65 -7.73
N ARG A 5 3.33 8.27 -6.48
CA ARG A 5 4.43 8.87 -5.72
C ARG A 5 5.78 8.80 -6.43
N ASP A 6 6.03 7.72 -7.15
CA ASP A 6 7.30 7.47 -7.84
C ASP A 6 7.49 8.35 -9.10
N PHE A 7 6.44 9.06 -9.51
CA PHE A 7 6.47 10.01 -10.62
C PHE A 7 6.63 11.46 -10.16
N ASP A 8 6.70 11.69 -8.84
CA ASP A 8 6.91 13.01 -8.25
C ASP A 8 8.42 13.33 -8.26
N SER A 9 8.81 14.39 -8.97
CA SER A 9 10.21 14.79 -9.10
C SER A 9 10.74 15.62 -7.91
N ARG A 10 9.87 15.98 -6.96
CA ARG A 10 10.28 16.73 -5.78
C ARG A 10 11.16 15.86 -4.89
N PRO A 11 12.22 16.43 -4.24
CA PRO A 11 13.05 15.67 -3.31
C PRO A 11 12.29 15.31 -2.03
N GLY A 12 12.66 14.17 -1.44
CA GLY A 12 12.10 13.70 -0.18
C GLY A 12 10.78 12.95 -0.33
N PRO A 13 10.12 12.61 0.79
CA PRO A 13 8.86 11.90 0.79
C PRO A 13 7.73 12.78 0.22
N PRO A 14 6.66 12.17 -0.32
CA PRO A 14 5.57 12.93 -0.93
C PRO A 14 4.78 13.79 0.06
N HIS A 15 4.82 13.45 1.35
CA HIS A 15 4.20 14.21 2.44
C HIS A 15 4.83 13.81 3.78
N ASP A 16 4.47 14.52 4.83
CA ASP A 16 4.97 14.31 6.18
C ASP A 16 3.87 13.81 7.16
N LEU A 17 2.79 13.23 6.64
CA LEU A 17 1.62 12.84 7.45
C LEU A 17 1.97 11.82 8.54
N PHE A 18 2.96 10.94 8.29
CA PHE A 18 3.40 9.97 9.29
C PHE A 18 4.18 10.58 10.45
N THR A 19 4.60 11.85 10.34
CA THR A 19 5.23 12.57 11.45
C THR A 19 4.22 13.12 12.46
N ASP A 20 2.94 13.16 12.09
CA ASP A 20 1.86 13.55 13.00
C ASP A 20 1.69 12.47 14.08
N PRO A 21 1.76 12.80 15.38
CA PRO A 21 1.61 11.80 16.44
C PRO A 21 0.25 11.10 16.45
N GLY A 22 -0.77 11.68 15.82
CA GLY A 22 -2.10 11.09 15.68
C GLY A 22 -2.31 10.24 14.44
N TRP A 23 -1.27 9.97 13.62
CA TRP A 23 -1.44 9.27 12.34
C TRP A 23 -2.08 7.89 12.50
N ALA A 24 -1.79 7.18 13.60
CA ALA A 24 -2.30 5.84 13.83
C ALA A 24 -3.83 5.77 13.88
N ASP A 25 -4.47 6.84 14.35
CA ASP A 25 -5.93 6.91 14.48
C ASP A 25 -6.62 7.41 13.21
N THR A 26 -5.90 8.09 12.33
CA THR A 26 -6.52 8.85 11.24
C THR A 26 -6.00 8.52 9.84
N LEU A 27 -4.77 7.99 9.72
CA LEU A 27 -4.11 7.82 8.43
C LEU A 27 -4.19 6.37 7.94
N ILE A 28 -4.61 6.21 6.69
CA ILE A 28 -4.45 4.98 5.91
C ILE A 28 -3.78 5.37 4.60
N GLN A 29 -2.59 4.82 4.35
CA GLN A 29 -1.90 4.99 3.09
C GLN A 29 -2.23 3.84 2.15
N LEU A 30 -2.51 4.14 0.91
CA LEU A 30 -2.74 3.15 -0.16
C LEU A 30 -1.70 3.32 -1.25
N TYR A 31 -1.19 2.22 -1.76
CA TYR A 31 -0.25 2.20 -2.87
C TYR A 31 -0.58 1.06 -3.84
N SER A 32 -0.43 1.30 -5.14
CA SER A 32 -0.60 0.28 -6.17
C SER A 32 0.70 0.08 -6.94
N PHE A 33 1.10 -1.17 -7.12
CA PHE A 33 2.25 -1.54 -7.96
C PHE A 33 1.93 -1.51 -9.47
N SER A 34 0.69 -1.18 -9.83
CA SER A 34 0.24 -1.20 -11.22
C SER A 34 0.98 -0.22 -12.13
N LYS A 35 1.38 0.94 -11.62
CA LYS A 35 1.92 2.03 -12.45
C LYS A 35 3.44 2.03 -12.50
N ALA A 36 4.11 2.42 -11.44
CA ALA A 36 5.58 2.52 -11.42
C ALA A 36 6.26 1.17 -11.71
N TYR A 37 5.71 0.08 -11.20
CA TYR A 37 6.26 -1.27 -11.39
C TYR A 37 5.68 -2.01 -12.60
N ARG A 38 4.75 -1.39 -13.34
CA ARG A 38 4.12 -1.99 -14.53
C ARG A 38 3.43 -3.33 -14.27
N LEU A 39 2.93 -3.53 -13.07
CA LEU A 39 2.29 -4.80 -12.65
C LEU A 39 0.76 -4.72 -12.70
N THR A 40 0.20 -4.05 -13.69
CA THR A 40 -1.23 -3.75 -13.79
C THR A 40 -2.10 -5.01 -13.69
N GLY A 41 -1.78 -6.05 -14.46
CA GLY A 41 -2.57 -7.29 -14.51
C GLY A 41 -2.38 -8.19 -13.30
N HIS A 42 -1.36 -7.96 -12.49
CA HIS A 42 -1.05 -8.82 -11.32
C HIS A 42 -1.85 -8.46 -10.08
N ARG A 43 -2.55 -7.32 -10.08
CA ARG A 43 -3.47 -6.89 -9.02
C ARG A 43 -2.82 -6.88 -7.63
N VAL A 44 -1.70 -6.19 -7.48
CA VAL A 44 -0.94 -6.07 -6.24
C VAL A 44 -0.90 -4.62 -5.78
N GLY A 45 -1.21 -4.40 -4.51
CA GLY A 45 -1.11 -3.11 -3.85
C GLY A 45 -0.72 -3.30 -2.39
N ALA A 46 -0.52 -2.19 -1.70
CA ALA A 46 -0.17 -2.19 -0.28
C ALA A 46 -1.04 -1.18 0.47
N MET A 47 -1.36 -1.52 1.70
CA MET A 47 -2.01 -0.64 2.66
C MET A 47 -1.11 -0.49 3.88
N VAL A 48 -0.86 0.74 4.28
CA VAL A 48 -0.13 1.05 5.52
C VAL A 48 -1.09 1.74 6.48
N ALA A 49 -1.25 1.16 7.66
CA ALA A 49 -2.12 1.68 8.71
C ALA A 49 -1.65 1.16 10.06
N ALA A 50 -2.26 1.65 11.15
CA ALA A 50 -1.96 1.16 12.50
C ALA A 50 -2.30 -0.34 12.64
N PRO A 51 -1.54 -1.11 13.45
CA PRO A 51 -1.75 -2.56 13.60
C PRO A 51 -3.19 -2.94 13.97
N ALA A 52 -3.84 -2.20 14.87
CA ALA A 52 -5.21 -2.48 15.27
C ALA A 52 -6.19 -2.35 14.09
N ARG A 53 -5.96 -1.38 13.21
CA ARG A 53 -6.77 -1.19 12.00
C ARG A 53 -6.52 -2.28 10.97
N LEU A 54 -5.25 -2.67 10.79
CA LEU A 54 -4.90 -3.78 9.88
C LEU A 54 -5.51 -5.10 10.34
N ALA A 55 -5.62 -5.34 11.64
CA ALA A 55 -6.28 -6.54 12.17
C ALA A 55 -7.76 -6.63 11.74
N GLU A 56 -8.46 -5.51 11.72
CA GLU A 56 -9.85 -5.46 11.23
C GLU A 56 -9.94 -5.65 9.70
N VAL A 57 -9.00 -5.07 8.94
CA VAL A 57 -8.91 -5.24 7.50
C VAL A 57 -8.64 -6.71 7.15
N GLU A 58 -7.77 -7.38 7.89
CA GLU A 58 -7.45 -8.80 7.69
C GLU A 58 -8.68 -9.69 7.82
N LYS A 59 -9.56 -9.43 8.78
CA LYS A 59 -10.83 -10.15 8.92
C LYS A 59 -11.68 -10.06 7.65
N PHE A 60 -11.73 -8.89 7.04
CA PHE A 60 -12.44 -8.70 5.78
C PHE A 60 -11.76 -9.44 4.63
N LEU A 61 -10.43 -9.32 4.51
CA LEU A 61 -9.66 -9.99 3.45
C LEU A 61 -9.79 -11.50 3.52
N ASP A 62 -9.80 -12.09 4.71
CA ASP A 62 -9.95 -13.54 4.89
C ASP A 62 -11.27 -14.07 4.33
N THR A 63 -12.28 -13.23 4.21
CA THR A 63 -13.58 -13.61 3.64
C THR A 63 -13.69 -13.34 2.14
N VAL A 64 -12.85 -12.47 1.58
CA VAL A 64 -12.95 -12.00 0.18
C VAL A 64 -11.88 -12.62 -0.71
N ALA A 65 -10.61 -12.50 -0.36
CA ALA A 65 -9.50 -12.88 -1.23
C ALA A 65 -8.30 -13.48 -0.51
N ILE A 66 -8.28 -13.48 0.81
CA ILE A 66 -7.22 -13.95 1.69
C ILE A 66 -5.91 -13.19 1.46
N CYS A 67 -5.31 -13.28 0.25
CA CYS A 67 -4.07 -12.60 -0.09
C CYS A 67 -4.00 -12.31 -1.60
N ALA A 68 -3.10 -11.41 -1.97
CA ALA A 68 -2.75 -11.19 -3.37
C ALA A 68 -2.04 -12.42 -3.95
N GLY A 69 -2.10 -12.60 -5.27
CA GLY A 69 -1.42 -13.71 -5.95
C GLY A 69 0.09 -13.72 -5.71
N GLN A 70 0.66 -14.88 -5.42
CA GLN A 70 2.08 -15.00 -5.04
C GLN A 70 3.05 -14.49 -6.12
N ILE A 71 2.76 -14.74 -7.37
CA ILE A 71 3.60 -14.29 -8.49
C ILE A 71 3.69 -12.76 -8.48
N GLY A 72 2.54 -12.10 -8.33
CA GLY A 72 2.48 -10.63 -8.24
C GLY A 72 3.23 -10.09 -7.04
N GLN A 73 3.09 -10.72 -5.86
CA GLN A 73 3.81 -10.33 -4.66
C GLN A 73 5.33 -10.44 -4.84
N ARG A 74 5.79 -11.56 -5.43
CA ARG A 74 7.22 -11.77 -5.69
C ARG A 74 7.78 -10.77 -6.69
N ALA A 75 7.02 -10.49 -7.75
CA ALA A 75 7.40 -9.48 -8.75
C ALA A 75 7.50 -8.08 -8.12
N ALA A 76 6.56 -7.71 -7.27
CA ALA A 76 6.59 -6.43 -6.56
C ALA A 76 7.78 -6.32 -5.60
N LEU A 77 8.11 -7.40 -4.90
CA LEU A 77 9.25 -7.44 -4.00
C LEU A 77 10.58 -7.34 -4.74
N TRP A 78 10.69 -7.97 -5.89
CA TRP A 78 11.91 -7.97 -6.69
C TRP A 78 12.17 -6.62 -7.37
N GLY A 79 11.11 -5.96 -7.83
CA GLY A 79 11.18 -4.65 -8.46
C GLY A 79 11.46 -3.54 -7.47
#